data_005f12f8410837d934e841a93921497d
#
_entry.id   005f12f8410837d934e841a93921497d
#
_cell.length_a   1.000
_cell.length_b   1.000
_cell.length_c   1.000
_cell.angle_alpha   90.00
_cell.angle_beta   90.00
_cell.angle_gamma   90.00
#
_symmetry.space_group_name_H-M   'P 1'
#
loop_
_entity.id
_entity.type
_entity.pdbx_description
1 polymer ?
#
loop_
_entity_poly.entity_id
_entity_poly.type
_entity_poly.pdbx_seq_one_letter_code
_entity_poly.pdbx_strand_id
1 'polypeptide(L)'
;ELKPVIRVTTSNTGDSGVNIYPMLMFGAGKKSIALGDPLRLEHKNGATLQKFEEQLKLTYGKYQLAVGKLSRLLMIPIYHPINCMVGVMKRLDVPKRYAMEAADMFKSQYGEDPCTAHELYYGISEVIFMLETEGESGSRITKMEEKIARALGINWKDYDLAQEVKW
;
A
#
# COMPACT_ATOMS: atom_id res chain seq x y z
N GLU A 1 9.68 -8.70 10.92
CA GLU A 1 8.42 -9.36 11.29
C GLU A 1 7.25 -8.53 10.78
N LEU A 2 6.32 -9.17 10.06
CA LEU A 2 5.09 -8.54 9.56
C LEU A 2 3.97 -8.78 10.59
N LYS A 3 3.32 -7.71 11.02
CA LYS A 3 2.20 -7.80 11.98
C LYS A 3 0.91 -7.31 11.31
N PRO A 4 -0.15 -8.12 11.29
CA PRO A 4 -1.47 -7.63 10.91
C PRO A 4 -1.97 -6.63 11.95
N VAL A 5 -2.45 -5.48 11.50
CA VAL A 5 -3.07 -4.46 12.34
C VAL A 5 -4.35 -3.95 11.70
N ILE A 6 -5.23 -3.42 12.49
CA ILE A 6 -6.46 -2.81 12.03
C ILE A 6 -6.43 -1.33 12.42
N ARG A 7 -6.62 -0.46 11.42
CA ARG A 7 -6.88 0.95 11.66
C ARG A 7 -8.38 1.19 11.59
N VAL A 8 -8.94 1.74 12.66
CA VAL A 8 -10.34 2.14 12.71
C VAL A 8 -10.41 3.65 12.72
N THR A 9 -11.18 4.22 11.80
CA THR A 9 -11.45 5.67 11.78
C THR A 9 -12.94 5.91 11.92
N THR A 10 -13.29 6.92 12.70
CA THR A 10 -14.67 7.38 12.87
C THR A 10 -14.74 8.88 12.58
N SER A 11 -15.90 9.36 12.14
CA SER A 11 -16.14 10.79 12.00
C SER A 11 -16.87 11.29 13.25
N ASN A 12 -16.39 12.38 13.82
CA ASN A 12 -17.06 13.05 14.94
C ASN A 12 -18.29 13.85 14.51
N THR A 13 -18.48 14.07 13.19
CA THR A 13 -19.61 14.84 12.64
C THR A 13 -20.83 14.01 12.30
N GLY A 14 -20.76 12.69 12.48
CA GLY A 14 -21.88 11.77 12.20
C GLY A 14 -22.13 11.48 10.69
N ASP A 15 -21.43 12.15 9.80
CA ASP A 15 -21.65 12.05 8.35
C ASP A 15 -20.91 10.87 7.69
N SER A 16 -19.90 10.32 8.35
CA SER A 16 -19.19 9.14 7.88
C SER A 16 -19.25 8.01 8.89
N GLY A 17 -19.54 6.81 8.41
CA GLY A 17 -19.53 5.60 9.22
C GLY A 17 -18.16 5.25 9.80
N VAL A 18 -18.08 4.15 10.50
CA VAL A 18 -16.83 3.55 10.94
C VAL A 18 -16.14 2.91 9.72
N ASN A 19 -14.89 3.27 9.47
CA ASN A 19 -14.07 2.63 8.44
C ASN A 19 -13.03 1.74 9.11
N ILE A 20 -12.92 0.52 8.64
CA ILE A 20 -11.98 -0.49 9.14
C ILE A 20 -10.97 -0.79 8.02
N TYR A 21 -9.72 -0.44 8.23
CA TYR A 21 -8.64 -0.64 7.29
C TYR A 21 -7.80 -1.85 7.71
N PRO A 22 -7.74 -2.92 6.88
CA PRO A 22 -6.77 -3.97 7.08
C PRO A 22 -5.38 -3.43 6.70
N MET A 23 -4.43 -3.50 7.62
CA MET A 23 -3.08 -2.97 7.46
C MET A 23 -2.04 -4.04 7.78
N LEU A 24 -0.87 -3.98 7.17
CA LEU A 24 0.34 -4.67 7.63
C LEU A 24 1.31 -3.67 8.23
N MET A 25 1.78 -3.95 9.42
CA MET A 25 2.84 -3.20 10.07
C MET A 25 4.17 -3.96 9.91
N PHE A 26 5.23 -3.25 9.57
CA PHE A 26 6.57 -3.79 9.43
C PHE A 26 7.64 -2.85 10.01
N GLY A 27 8.84 -3.38 10.22
CA GLY A 27 9.96 -2.58 10.70
C GLY A 27 9.76 -2.02 12.11
N ALA A 28 9.60 -2.86 13.12
CA ALA A 28 9.44 -2.47 14.53
C ALA A 28 8.29 -1.45 14.79
N GLY A 29 7.23 -1.54 14.00
CA GLY A 29 6.04 -0.69 14.17
C GLY A 29 6.15 0.70 13.55
N LYS A 30 7.18 0.98 12.78
CA LYS A 30 7.39 2.30 12.18
C LYS A 30 6.68 2.54 10.86
N LYS A 31 6.29 1.49 10.16
CA LYS A 31 5.62 1.58 8.85
C LYS A 31 4.40 0.68 8.80
N SER A 32 3.33 1.16 8.21
CA SER A 32 2.13 0.37 7.94
C SER A 32 1.64 0.58 6.51
N ILE A 33 1.11 -0.47 5.91
CA ILE A 33 0.59 -0.45 4.54
C ILE A 33 -0.85 -0.94 4.56
N ALA A 34 -1.75 -0.23 3.86
CA ALA A 34 -3.10 -0.71 3.63
C ALA A 34 -3.09 -1.92 2.69
N LEU A 35 -3.88 -2.94 3.02
CA LEU A 35 -3.97 -4.19 2.27
C LEU A 35 -5.16 -4.24 1.30
N GLY A 36 -5.83 -3.14 1.10
CA GLY A 36 -6.98 -3.01 0.23
C GLY A 36 -7.96 -1.94 0.70
N ASP A 37 -9.15 -1.95 0.10
CA ASP A 37 -10.19 -1.00 0.42
C ASP A 37 -10.70 -1.19 1.86
N PRO A 38 -11.07 -0.08 2.54
CA PRO A 38 -11.66 -0.16 3.87
C PRO A 38 -13.01 -0.87 3.85
N LEU A 39 -13.33 -1.54 4.92
CA LEU A 39 -14.69 -1.96 5.22
C LEU A 39 -15.42 -0.79 5.89
N ARG A 40 -16.58 -0.42 5.38
CA ARG A 40 -17.36 0.72 5.87
C ARG A 40 -18.60 0.22 6.61
N LEU A 41 -18.82 0.75 7.81
CA LEU A 41 -20.04 0.58 8.60
C LEU A 41 -20.72 1.93 8.72
N GLU A 42 -21.94 2.03 8.20
CA GLU A 42 -22.73 3.26 8.32
C GLU A 42 -23.25 3.43 9.75
N HIS A 43 -23.25 4.66 10.26
CA HIS A 43 -23.79 4.99 11.58
C HIS A 43 -25.33 4.87 11.69
N LYS A 44 -26.04 4.67 10.59
CA LYS A 44 -27.49 4.56 10.58
C LYS A 44 -27.95 3.23 11.17
N ASN A 45 -28.72 3.32 12.26
CA ASN A 45 -29.62 2.31 12.90
C ASN A 45 -29.36 0.80 12.70
N GLY A 46 -28.18 0.37 12.32
CA GLY A 46 -27.88 -1.01 11.97
C GLY A 46 -26.45 -1.43 12.24
N ALA A 47 -25.64 -0.59 12.90
CA ALA A 47 -24.31 -1.02 13.37
C ALA A 47 -24.47 -1.89 14.62
N THR A 48 -24.86 -3.13 14.44
CA THR A 48 -24.94 -4.12 15.50
C THR A 48 -23.57 -4.74 15.75
N LEU A 49 -23.35 -5.24 16.97
CA LEU A 49 -22.16 -6.03 17.30
C LEU A 49 -21.95 -7.18 16.30
N GLN A 50 -23.01 -7.83 15.88
CA GLN A 50 -22.99 -8.91 14.90
C GLN A 50 -22.42 -8.45 13.54
N LYS A 51 -22.84 -7.28 13.04
CA LYS A 51 -22.29 -6.73 11.79
C LYS A 51 -20.82 -6.38 11.91
N PHE A 52 -20.40 -5.88 13.06
CA PHE A 52 -19.01 -5.60 13.34
C PHE A 52 -18.17 -6.89 13.35
N GLU A 53 -18.65 -7.94 13.99
CA GLU A 53 -18.00 -9.25 13.99
C GLU A 53 -17.89 -9.86 12.58
N GLU A 54 -18.93 -9.74 11.76
CA GLU A 54 -18.92 -10.17 10.35
C GLU A 54 -17.86 -9.40 9.56
N GLN A 55 -17.76 -8.10 9.75
CA GLN A 55 -16.75 -7.27 9.09
C GLN A 55 -15.33 -7.62 9.56
N LEU A 56 -15.12 -7.95 10.83
CA LEU A 56 -13.83 -8.42 11.32
C LEU A 56 -13.43 -9.75 10.67
N LYS A 57 -14.36 -10.69 10.50
CA LYS A 57 -14.10 -11.96 9.79
C LYS A 57 -13.71 -11.72 8.33
N LEU A 58 -14.40 -10.81 7.63
CA LEU A 58 -14.05 -10.42 6.26
C LEU A 58 -12.67 -9.76 6.20
N THR A 59 -12.34 -8.92 7.19
CA THR A 59 -11.02 -8.29 7.31
C THR A 59 -9.92 -9.34 7.45
N TYR A 60 -10.15 -10.37 8.27
CA TYR A 60 -9.19 -11.46 8.43
C TYR A 60 -8.95 -12.22 7.12
N GLY A 61 -10.01 -12.50 6.35
CA GLY A 61 -9.89 -13.08 5.01
C GLY A 61 -9.07 -12.21 4.05
N LYS A 62 -9.24 -10.88 4.10
CA LYS A 62 -8.43 -9.94 3.33
C LYS A 62 -6.95 -9.99 3.71
N TYR A 63 -6.62 -10.16 4.99
CA TYR A 63 -5.23 -10.35 5.42
C TYR A 63 -4.60 -11.57 4.79
N GLN A 64 -5.27 -12.71 4.84
CA GLN A 64 -4.73 -13.96 4.29
C GLN A 64 -4.46 -13.83 2.79
N LEU A 65 -5.38 -13.21 2.04
CA LEU A 65 -5.20 -12.96 0.61
C LEU A 65 -4.03 -12.01 0.34
N ALA A 66 -3.93 -10.93 1.10
CA ALA A 66 -2.88 -9.93 0.92
C ALA A 66 -1.49 -10.49 1.28
N VAL A 67 -1.37 -11.27 2.34
CA VAL A 67 -0.13 -11.96 2.71
C VAL A 67 0.28 -12.93 1.61
N GLY A 68 -0.67 -13.68 1.03
CA GLY A 68 -0.42 -14.55 -0.11
C GLY A 68 0.08 -13.80 -1.35
N LYS A 69 -0.51 -12.64 -1.66
CA LYS A 69 -0.06 -11.77 -2.76
C LYS A 69 1.33 -11.21 -2.50
N LEU A 70 1.58 -10.71 -1.29
CA LEU A 70 2.88 -10.18 -0.90
C LEU A 70 3.98 -11.25 -0.98
N SER A 71 3.69 -12.48 -0.54
CA SER A 71 4.62 -13.61 -0.62
C SER A 71 4.94 -13.97 -2.08
N ARG A 72 3.99 -13.83 -3.00
CA ARG A 72 4.23 -14.05 -4.44
C ARG A 72 5.24 -13.05 -5.02
N LEU A 73 5.27 -11.83 -4.52
CA LEU A 73 6.23 -10.82 -4.99
C LEU A 73 7.69 -11.23 -4.74
N LEU A 74 7.95 -12.06 -3.71
CA LEU A 74 9.29 -12.62 -3.47
C LEU A 74 9.78 -13.52 -4.60
N MET A 75 8.85 -14.12 -5.36
CA MET A 75 9.15 -15.04 -6.46
C MET A 75 9.25 -14.36 -7.82
N ILE A 76 9.08 -13.04 -7.87
CA ILE A 76 9.14 -12.27 -9.12
C ILE A 76 10.47 -11.52 -9.18
N PRO A 77 11.44 -12.01 -9.99
CA PRO A 77 12.67 -11.31 -10.23
C PRO A 77 12.43 -10.10 -11.12
N ILE A 78 13.11 -9.00 -10.83
CA ILE A 78 13.09 -7.75 -11.60
C ILE A 78 14.52 -7.41 -11.97
N TYR A 79 14.75 -7.22 -13.26
CA TYR A 79 16.08 -6.96 -13.83
C TYR A 79 16.37 -5.47 -14.03
N HIS A 80 15.33 -4.63 -14.12
CA HIS A 80 15.42 -3.18 -14.30
C HIS A 80 14.65 -2.47 -13.18
N PRO A 81 15.15 -2.51 -11.95
CA PRO A 81 14.37 -2.15 -10.75
C PRO A 81 13.87 -0.70 -10.80
N ILE A 82 14.68 0.25 -11.20
CA ILE A 82 14.29 1.66 -11.19
C ILE A 82 13.20 1.93 -12.24
N ASN A 83 13.36 1.42 -13.47
CA ASN A 83 12.36 1.57 -14.51
C ASN A 83 11.03 0.88 -14.10
N CYS A 84 11.13 -0.33 -13.54
CA CYS A 84 9.99 -1.08 -13.06
C CYS A 84 9.24 -0.31 -11.96
N MET A 85 9.96 0.19 -10.96
CA MET A 85 9.41 0.94 -9.85
C MET A 85 8.68 2.21 -10.32
N VAL A 86 9.32 2.99 -11.20
CA VAL A 86 8.73 4.20 -11.79
C VAL A 86 7.50 3.86 -12.63
N GLY A 87 7.56 2.81 -13.45
CA GLY A 87 6.45 2.35 -14.28
C GLY A 87 5.23 1.92 -13.46
N VAL A 88 5.46 1.16 -12.38
CA VAL A 88 4.40 0.75 -11.46
C VAL A 88 3.79 1.97 -10.76
N MET A 89 4.59 2.88 -10.23
CA MET A 89 4.08 4.09 -9.57
C MET A 89 3.29 4.98 -10.53
N LYS A 90 3.72 5.11 -11.78
CA LYS A 90 2.94 5.79 -12.83
C LYS A 90 1.59 5.12 -13.06
N ARG A 91 1.55 3.79 -13.15
CA ARG A 91 0.31 3.00 -13.31
C ARG A 91 -0.66 3.20 -12.12
N LEU A 92 -0.11 3.41 -10.93
CA LEU A 92 -0.87 3.64 -9.70
C LEU A 92 -1.31 5.10 -9.51
N ASP A 93 -1.02 5.99 -10.46
CA ASP A 93 -1.28 7.44 -10.35
C ASP A 93 -0.61 8.07 -9.11
N VAL A 94 0.57 7.61 -8.75
CA VAL A 94 1.42 8.30 -7.77
C VAL A 94 1.92 9.58 -8.41
N PRO A 95 1.85 10.75 -7.75
CA PRO A 95 2.37 11.98 -8.34
C PRO A 95 3.86 11.86 -8.69
N LYS A 96 4.24 12.38 -9.86
CA LYS A 96 5.60 12.29 -10.41
C LYS A 96 6.69 12.61 -9.38
N ARG A 97 6.50 13.71 -8.63
CA ARG A 97 7.47 14.15 -7.61
C ARG A 97 7.80 13.02 -6.63
N TYR A 98 6.79 12.42 -6.03
CA TYR A 98 6.97 11.34 -5.05
C TYR A 98 7.51 10.05 -5.71
N ALA A 99 7.07 9.76 -6.93
CA ALA A 99 7.56 8.60 -7.66
C ALA A 99 9.06 8.70 -7.95
N MET A 100 9.53 9.85 -8.41
CA MET A 100 10.95 10.06 -8.71
C MET A 100 11.77 10.06 -7.42
N GLU A 101 11.31 10.73 -6.37
CA GLU A 101 12.00 10.75 -5.07
C GLU A 101 12.13 9.36 -4.45
N ALA A 102 11.06 8.56 -4.48
CA ALA A 102 11.09 7.17 -4.00
C ALA A 102 12.06 6.30 -4.82
N ALA A 103 12.09 6.48 -6.16
CA ALA A 103 13.00 5.76 -7.03
C ALA A 103 14.46 6.14 -6.76
N ASP A 104 14.75 7.44 -6.58
CA ASP A 104 16.10 7.93 -6.24
C ASP A 104 16.56 7.43 -4.87
N MET A 105 15.68 7.40 -3.88
CA MET A 105 15.96 6.82 -2.56
C MET A 105 16.28 5.33 -2.67
N PHE A 106 15.48 4.57 -3.42
CA PHE A 106 15.74 3.14 -3.63
C PHE A 106 17.08 2.91 -4.32
N LYS A 107 17.34 3.64 -5.41
CA LYS A 107 18.63 3.58 -6.13
C LYS A 107 19.82 3.91 -5.22
N SER A 108 19.69 4.91 -4.38
CA SER A 108 20.74 5.33 -3.44
C SER A 108 21.03 4.28 -2.38
N GLN A 109 20.01 3.53 -1.92
CA GLN A 109 20.15 2.53 -0.86
C GLN A 109 20.53 1.15 -1.37
N TYR A 110 20.03 0.74 -2.52
CA TYR A 110 20.12 -0.63 -3.03
C TYR A 110 20.80 -0.75 -4.39
N GLY A 111 21.05 0.38 -5.07
CA GLY A 111 21.62 0.38 -6.43
C GLY A 111 20.61 0.06 -7.52
N GLU A 112 21.11 -0.45 -8.63
CA GLU A 112 20.33 -0.84 -9.81
C GLU A 112 20.42 -2.36 -10.09
N ASP A 113 21.01 -3.12 -9.19
CA ASP A 113 21.13 -4.56 -9.35
C ASP A 113 19.77 -5.26 -9.34
N PRO A 114 19.64 -6.41 -10.02
CA PRO A 114 18.40 -7.17 -10.00
C PRO A 114 17.91 -7.46 -8.58
N CYS A 115 16.62 -7.29 -8.37
CA CYS A 115 15.96 -7.49 -7.09
C CYS A 115 14.64 -8.24 -7.26
N THR A 116 13.81 -8.30 -6.24
CA THR A 116 12.45 -8.86 -6.32
C THR A 116 11.39 -7.77 -6.37
N ALA A 117 10.22 -8.08 -6.91
CA ALA A 117 9.06 -7.18 -6.85
C ALA A 117 8.68 -6.83 -5.40
N HIS A 118 8.97 -7.73 -4.45
CA HIS A 118 8.76 -7.51 -3.01
C HIS A 118 9.60 -6.34 -2.48
N GLU A 119 10.88 -6.28 -2.85
CA GLU A 119 11.77 -5.18 -2.46
C GLU A 119 11.31 -3.85 -3.05
N LEU A 120 10.88 -3.86 -4.32
CA LEU A 120 10.32 -2.66 -4.97
C LEU A 120 9.01 -2.22 -4.34
N TYR A 121 8.16 -3.15 -3.93
CA TYR A 121 6.92 -2.82 -3.22
C TYR A 121 7.19 -2.05 -1.93
N TYR A 122 8.20 -2.44 -1.15
CA TYR A 122 8.62 -1.67 0.02
C TYR A 122 9.17 -0.29 -0.37
N GLY A 123 9.97 -0.22 -1.44
CA GLY A 123 10.46 1.06 -1.95
C GLY A 123 9.32 2.02 -2.32
N ILE A 124 8.29 1.53 -3.00
CA ILE A 124 7.08 2.33 -3.33
C ILE A 124 6.36 2.79 -2.06
N SER A 125 6.35 2.00 -1.01
CA SER A 125 5.69 2.35 0.25
C SER A 125 6.33 3.53 0.97
N GLU A 126 7.56 3.94 0.61
CA GLU A 126 8.20 5.16 1.13
C GLU A 126 7.40 6.43 0.79
N VAL A 127 6.61 6.41 -0.28
CA VAL A 127 5.72 7.52 -0.64
C VAL A 127 4.75 7.87 0.49
N ILE A 128 4.28 6.88 1.25
CA ILE A 128 3.41 7.10 2.41
C ILE A 128 4.17 7.89 3.49
N PHE A 129 5.40 7.49 3.77
CA PHE A 129 6.25 8.16 4.75
C PHE A 129 6.56 9.61 4.35
N MET A 130 6.79 9.86 3.05
CA MET A 130 6.98 11.24 2.53
C MET A 130 5.75 12.10 2.80
N LEU A 131 4.55 11.60 2.51
CA LEU A 131 3.30 12.31 2.76
C LEU A 131 3.08 12.61 4.26
N GLU A 132 3.37 11.63 5.12
CA GLU A 132 3.28 11.80 6.58
C GLU A 132 4.26 12.87 7.07
N THR A 133 5.50 12.85 6.59
CA THR A 133 6.55 13.80 6.96
C THR A 133 6.24 15.22 6.50
N GLU A 134 5.59 15.38 5.34
CA GLU A 134 5.12 16.67 4.83
C GLU A 134 3.87 17.19 5.55
N GLY A 135 3.29 16.41 6.46
CA GLY A 135 2.10 16.81 7.21
C GLY A 135 0.81 16.79 6.38
N GLU A 136 0.77 15.94 5.35
CA GLU A 136 -0.43 15.79 4.53
C GLU A 136 -1.63 15.28 5.34
N SER A 137 -2.84 15.61 4.89
CA SER A 137 -4.06 15.19 5.58
C SER A 137 -4.20 13.67 5.61
N GLY A 138 -4.77 13.12 6.69
CA GLY A 138 -5.03 11.70 6.83
C GLY A 138 -5.86 11.12 5.66
N SER A 139 -6.79 11.89 5.12
CA SER A 139 -7.58 11.50 3.94
C SER A 139 -6.71 11.31 2.69
N ARG A 140 -5.72 12.19 2.48
CA ARG A 140 -4.80 12.11 1.34
C ARG A 140 -3.85 10.92 1.48
N ILE A 141 -3.33 10.71 2.68
CA ILE A 141 -2.48 9.56 3.01
C ILE A 141 -3.25 8.26 2.77
N THR A 142 -4.48 8.13 3.28
CA THR A 142 -5.32 6.95 3.08
C THR A 142 -5.58 6.64 1.60
N LYS A 143 -5.90 7.66 0.80
CA LYS A 143 -6.08 7.47 -0.65
C LYS A 143 -4.81 6.98 -1.34
N MET A 144 -3.65 7.44 -0.90
CA MET A 144 -2.37 6.98 -1.43
C MET A 144 -2.08 5.54 -1.00
N GLU A 145 -2.35 5.17 0.25
CA GLU A 145 -2.23 3.80 0.72
C GLU A 145 -3.11 2.83 -0.10
N GLU A 146 -4.34 3.21 -0.41
CA GLU A 146 -5.24 2.43 -1.27
C GLU A 146 -4.67 2.26 -2.69
N LYS A 147 -4.09 3.31 -3.26
CA LYS A 147 -3.41 3.22 -4.56
C LYS A 147 -2.23 2.25 -4.53
N ILE A 148 -1.36 2.39 -3.55
CA ILE A 148 -0.16 1.55 -3.41
C ILE A 148 -0.54 0.08 -3.16
N ALA A 149 -1.59 -0.18 -2.39
CA ALA A 149 -2.08 -1.54 -2.16
C ALA A 149 -2.46 -2.27 -3.46
N ARG A 150 -2.86 -1.55 -4.51
CA ARG A 150 -3.16 -2.14 -5.83
C ARG A 150 -1.93 -2.75 -6.50
N ALA A 151 -0.72 -2.35 -6.11
CA ALA A 151 0.51 -2.96 -6.60
C ALA A 151 0.61 -4.46 -6.28
N LEU A 152 -0.07 -4.94 -5.24
CA LEU A 152 -0.13 -6.36 -4.89
C LEU A 152 -0.82 -7.21 -5.99
N GLY A 153 -1.65 -6.60 -6.83
CA GLY A 153 -2.38 -7.28 -7.92
C GLY A 153 -1.85 -6.99 -9.32
N ILE A 154 -0.80 -6.18 -9.47
CA ILE A 154 -0.20 -5.83 -10.76
C ILE A 154 0.71 -6.97 -11.24
N ASN A 155 0.77 -7.16 -12.56
CA ASN A 155 1.81 -7.97 -13.18
C ASN A 155 3.11 -7.14 -13.32
N TRP A 156 4.01 -7.29 -12.36
CA TRP A 156 5.25 -6.52 -12.28
C TRP A 156 6.16 -6.69 -13.49
N LYS A 157 6.12 -7.87 -14.13
CA LYS A 157 6.94 -8.16 -15.32
C LYS A 157 6.62 -7.26 -16.52
N ASP A 158 5.40 -6.73 -16.59
CA ASP A 158 5.01 -5.80 -17.66
C ASP A 158 5.73 -4.45 -17.55
N TYR A 159 6.29 -4.14 -16.38
CA TYR A 159 7.01 -2.90 -16.08
C TYR A 159 8.52 -3.08 -15.96
N ASP A 160 9.02 -4.32 -16.04
CA ASP A 160 10.45 -4.63 -15.99
C ASP A 160 11.09 -4.40 -17.37
N LEU A 161 11.21 -3.14 -17.76
CA LEU A 161 11.65 -2.72 -19.09
C LEU A 161 13.03 -2.09 -19.03
N ALA A 162 13.88 -2.39 -20.03
CA ALA A 162 15.20 -1.78 -20.15
C ALA A 162 15.15 -0.28 -20.49
N GLN A 163 14.04 0.18 -21.09
CA GLN A 163 13.86 1.58 -21.46
C GLN A 163 13.36 2.41 -20.28
N GLU A 164 13.91 3.63 -20.19
CA GLU A 164 13.45 4.61 -19.20
C GLU A 164 11.97 4.94 -19.38
N VAL A 165 11.26 5.01 -18.28
CA VAL A 165 9.83 5.35 -18.25
C VAL A 165 9.66 6.84 -18.44
N LYS A 166 9.08 7.25 -19.56
CA LYS A 166 8.67 8.64 -19.78
C LYS A 166 7.41 8.93 -18.97
N TRP A 167 7.48 9.98 -18.15
CA TRP A 167 6.36 10.40 -17.32
C TRP A 167 5.40 11.31 -18.08
#